data_be7aa152a64c2216fe664b5026b48b15
#
_entry.id   be7aa152a64c2216fe664b5026b48b15
#
_cell.length_a   1.000
_cell.length_b   1.000
_cell.length_c   1.000
_cell.angle_alpha   90.00
_cell.angle_beta   90.00
_cell.angle_gamma   90.00
#
_symmetry.space_group_name_H-M   'P 1'
#
loop_
_entity.id
_entity.type
_entity.pdbx_description
1 polymer ?
#
loop_
_entity_poly.entity_id
_entity_poly.type
_entity_poly.pdbx_seq_one_letter_code
_entity_poly.pdbx_strand_id
1 'polypeptide(L)'
;MSKVHRRVLTSINMQDFGGNSISSSQAPLLSPASSSSDDEYDGDVRASYGSTFGKNDAIVTVNPQREDEEDDEDPQRAPADSSHGGVQQADAINQVWSRAALLTAYLFIYLCTFTNALQWQVIFNLMPYVVSEFSSHSLIPTIAIVSNVLSGVLKLPVAKIIDSWGRAQGFASMTLLAALGLLLMSLCRDVQTYAAAHVLYQVGISGFSYILEVIVADTSSLKNRSLAVAFSSTPYLVTTFIGPVIASSFTENGRWRWAFAVSSICLVLLSIPLFCILILNMRKAKMLGLLSKSTKPEPWTRRKIYRYLVDYDAMGILLLSAGITLILVPFSLTSESTKSTSLNAYTVTLLLGFAFVIAFGFHERNAGKPFIAFSLLCSRNVAGACLLSMTIFVAYFAWDGYYTSYLQVVHGLSITEAGLIGQIYSIGSSIWGLVVGYLIRRSDRFKWLAVAALPVHIIGGALMIFFRRPDTHIIWVIMCQVLLTVGGSTLVICESMAVMAVARHAEIASAMAILSLATYIGSAMGSSLSGAIWNSTLPGALAELLPDLNPVELGHIASDLKKQLSYPMGSATRSAIITAYAKSQARMCIVGTLVSLLEIGAVLVWRDSRLSLSKQVKGTVL
;
A
#
# COMPACT_ATOMS: atom_id res chain seq x y z
N MET A 1 6.79 44.83 18.83
CA MET A 1 5.69 44.47 19.73
C MET A 1 5.77 42.94 19.95
N SER A 2 6.52 42.41 20.69
CA SER A 2 7.03 42.16 22.06
C SER A 2 5.92 41.89 23.07
N LYS A 3 5.88 40.61 23.58
CA LYS A 3 5.11 40.12 24.73
C LYS A 3 3.66 39.72 24.48
N VAL A 4 3.40 38.56 23.90
CA VAL A 4 2.22 37.68 24.23
C VAL A 4 2.47 36.18 23.89
N HIS A 5 3.69 35.68 23.77
CA HIS A 5 3.92 34.27 23.42
C HIS A 5 4.77 33.49 24.46
N ARG A 6 4.48 33.75 25.78
CA ARG A 6 5.14 32.99 26.87
C ARG A 6 4.18 32.79 28.05
N ARG A 7 3.17 31.95 27.87
CA ARG A 7 2.37 31.39 28.99
C ARG A 7 1.44 30.29 28.49
N VAL A 8 1.93 29.13 28.20
CA VAL A 8 1.20 27.83 28.26
C VAL A 8 2.17 26.63 28.21
N LEU A 9 3.29 26.70 28.86
CA LEU A 9 4.16 25.54 29.09
C LEU A 9 4.85 25.63 30.46
N THR A 10 4.05 25.60 31.51
CA THR A 10 4.54 25.28 32.89
C THR A 10 3.30 25.05 33.75
N SER A 11 2.97 23.80 33.97
CA SER A 11 2.39 23.25 35.21
C SER A 11 1.69 21.91 34.95
N ILE A 12 2.42 20.82 34.89
CA ILE A 12 2.00 19.56 35.50
C ILE A 12 3.20 19.06 36.30
N ASN A 13 3.13 19.35 37.58
CA ASN A 13 4.04 18.93 38.60
C ASN A 13 3.69 17.49 38.97
N MET A 14 4.69 16.60 38.95
CA MET A 14 4.66 15.32 39.66
C MET A 14 4.81 15.59 41.13
N GLN A 15 3.81 15.26 41.93
CA GLN A 15 3.99 14.84 43.34
C GLN A 15 2.67 14.22 43.84
N ASP A 16 2.90 13.15 44.63
CA ASP A 16 1.96 12.44 45.49
C ASP A 16 1.15 11.28 44.87
N PHE A 17 1.73 10.09 44.97
CA PHE A 17 1.09 9.01 45.75
C PHE A 17 2.18 8.09 46.32
N GLY A 18 2.34 8.23 47.62
CA GLY A 18 3.23 7.47 48.49
C GLY A 18 2.73 6.03 48.70
N GLY A 19 3.67 5.21 49.09
CA GLY A 19 3.55 3.77 49.21
C GLY A 19 2.59 3.26 50.28
N ASN A 20 2.26 1.99 50.14
CA ASN A 20 2.10 1.06 51.27
C ASN A 20 2.39 -0.38 50.83
N SER A 21 3.42 -0.90 51.40
CA SER A 21 3.78 -2.30 51.50
C SER A 21 2.83 -3.03 52.44
N ILE A 22 2.37 -4.25 52.12
CA ILE A 22 2.02 -5.34 53.09
C ILE A 22 2.09 -6.68 52.33
N SER A 23 3.09 -7.45 52.62
CA SER A 23 3.29 -8.82 53.12
C SER A 23 2.37 -9.95 52.67
N SER A 24 3.03 -10.96 52.10
CA SER A 24 2.92 -12.43 52.26
C SER A 24 1.74 -13.03 53.05
N SER A 25 1.08 -14.04 52.44
CA SER A 25 0.87 -15.35 53.10
C SER A 25 0.17 -16.36 52.16
N GLN A 26 0.86 -17.44 51.88
CA GLN A 26 0.52 -18.85 52.05
C GLN A 26 -0.78 -19.41 51.45
N ALA A 27 -0.55 -20.43 50.61
CA ALA A 27 -1.51 -21.45 50.20
C ALA A 27 -2.00 -22.31 51.41
N PRO A 28 -3.07 -23.08 51.26
CA PRO A 28 -2.84 -24.53 51.25
C PRO A 28 -3.68 -25.34 50.25
N LEU A 29 -3.08 -26.46 49.90
CA LEU A 29 -3.54 -27.70 49.31
C LEU A 29 -4.87 -28.21 49.90
N LEU A 30 -5.69 -28.86 49.04
CA LEU A 30 -6.51 -30.04 49.36
C LEU A 30 -7.04 -30.71 48.09
N SER A 31 -6.62 -31.94 47.82
CA SER A 31 -7.35 -33.01 47.13
C SER A 31 -7.65 -34.07 48.24
N PRO A 32 -8.35 -35.22 48.00
CA PRO A 32 -9.24 -35.72 46.97
C PRO A 32 -10.48 -36.46 47.49
N ALA A 33 -11.37 -36.98 46.65
CA ALA A 33 -12.18 -38.22 46.84
C ALA A 33 -12.96 -38.45 45.54
N SER A 34 -12.80 -39.54 44.80
CA SER A 34 -13.18 -40.98 44.89
C SER A 34 -14.66 -41.22 44.57
N SER A 35 -14.94 -41.99 43.54
CA SER A 35 -15.47 -43.35 43.49
C SER A 35 -16.09 -43.64 42.10
N SER A 36 -15.60 -44.69 41.45
CA SER A 36 -16.14 -46.05 41.20
C SER A 36 -17.19 -46.06 40.11
N SER A 37 -17.20 -46.96 39.16
CA SER A 37 -17.12 -48.41 39.11
C SER A 37 -16.99 -48.91 37.67
N ASP A 38 -16.14 -49.91 37.44
CA ASP A 38 -16.35 -51.28 36.97
C ASP A 38 -16.72 -51.48 35.49
N ASP A 39 -15.93 -52.24 34.80
CA ASP A 39 -15.93 -53.64 34.34
C ASP A 39 -14.86 -53.82 33.26
N GLU A 40 -13.81 -54.62 33.46
CA GLU A 40 -13.57 -56.04 33.34
C GLU A 40 -13.48 -56.58 31.89
N TYR A 41 -12.25 -57.04 31.49
CA TYR A 41 -11.81 -58.30 30.92
C TYR A 41 -10.36 -58.12 30.41
N ASP A 42 -9.43 -58.71 31.03
CA ASP A 42 -8.78 -60.04 31.11
C ASP A 42 -7.80 -60.33 29.94
N GLY A 43 -6.57 -60.71 30.31
CA GLY A 43 -5.62 -61.35 29.37
C GLY A 43 -4.14 -61.12 29.67
N ASP A 44 -3.69 -61.69 30.78
CA ASP A 44 -2.39 -62.32 31.12
C ASP A 44 -1.27 -62.39 30.06
N VAL A 45 0.01 -62.15 30.47
CA VAL A 45 1.05 -63.12 30.84
C VAL A 45 2.42 -62.44 31.04
N ARG A 46 2.91 -62.44 32.29
CA ARG A 46 4.22 -62.74 32.87
C ARG A 46 5.52 -62.37 32.11
N ALA A 47 6.32 -61.51 32.71
CA ALA A 47 7.41 -61.75 33.67
C ALA A 47 8.79 -62.06 33.05
N SER A 48 9.85 -61.33 33.36
CA SER A 48 10.87 -61.75 34.34
C SER A 48 12.10 -60.83 34.31
N TYR A 49 12.54 -60.49 35.46
CA TYR A 49 13.80 -60.00 36.02
C TYR A 49 15.11 -60.23 35.26
N GLY A 50 16.05 -59.29 35.42
CA GLY A 50 17.48 -59.56 35.34
C GLY A 50 18.36 -58.27 35.34
N SER A 51 18.85 -57.91 36.47
CA SER A 51 19.94 -56.94 36.69
C SER A 51 21.25 -57.44 36.11
N THR A 52 22.13 -56.53 35.60
CA THR A 52 23.50 -56.37 36.05
C THR A 52 24.27 -55.29 35.33
N PHE A 53 25.15 -54.63 36.06
CA PHE A 53 26.13 -53.61 35.69
C PHE A 53 27.14 -54.02 34.62
N GLY A 54 27.58 -53.07 33.75
CA GLY A 54 28.82 -53.19 32.98
C GLY A 54 29.06 -51.96 32.12
N LYS A 55 30.01 -51.12 32.47
CA LYS A 55 30.67 -50.11 31.62
C LYS A 55 31.26 -50.79 30.39
N ASN A 56 31.07 -50.22 29.19
CA ASN A 56 32.14 -49.88 28.25
C ASN A 56 31.57 -49.26 26.96
N ASP A 57 32.33 -48.35 26.42
CA ASP A 57 32.13 -47.62 25.18
C ASP A 57 31.86 -48.53 23.99
N ALA A 58 30.75 -48.30 23.29
CA ALA A 58 30.56 -48.82 21.95
C ALA A 58 29.61 -47.92 21.17
N ILE A 59 30.13 -47.45 20.07
CA ILE A 59 29.44 -46.74 18.99
C ILE A 59 28.19 -47.54 18.60
N VAL A 60 27.01 -46.98 18.91
CA VAL A 60 25.74 -47.53 18.44
C VAL A 60 25.41 -46.89 17.11
N THR A 61 25.65 -47.57 16.03
CA THR A 61 25.02 -47.35 14.74
C THR A 61 23.53 -47.68 14.88
N VAL A 62 22.72 -46.65 14.96
CA VAL A 62 21.26 -46.81 14.91
C VAL A 62 20.85 -47.04 13.47
N ASN A 63 20.41 -48.25 13.18
CA ASN A 63 19.76 -48.65 11.95
C ASN A 63 18.33 -48.06 11.97
N PRO A 64 17.91 -47.20 11.06
CA PRO A 64 16.54 -46.77 11.02
C PRO A 64 15.70 -47.89 10.40
N GLN A 65 14.85 -48.48 11.21
CA GLN A 65 13.75 -49.28 10.71
C GLN A 65 12.88 -48.39 9.79
N ARG A 66 12.71 -48.87 8.57
CA ARG A 66 11.71 -48.38 7.62
C ARG A 66 10.34 -48.64 8.25
N GLU A 67 9.68 -47.62 8.68
CA GLU A 67 8.22 -47.56 8.67
C GLU A 67 7.82 -47.21 7.23
N ASP A 68 7.16 -48.17 6.59
CA ASP A 68 6.55 -48.01 5.27
C ASP A 68 5.38 -46.99 5.43
N GLU A 69 5.70 -45.67 5.40
CA GLU A 69 4.71 -44.66 5.05
C GLU A 69 4.47 -44.80 3.54
N GLU A 70 3.31 -45.33 3.18
CA GLU A 70 2.76 -45.25 1.85
C GLU A 70 2.77 -43.76 1.45
N ASP A 71 3.76 -43.39 0.64
CA ASP A 71 3.80 -42.11 -0.09
C ASP A 71 2.61 -42.15 -1.06
N ASP A 72 1.51 -41.54 -0.64
CA ASP A 72 0.48 -41.03 -1.56
C ASP A 72 1.18 -40.05 -2.52
N GLU A 73 1.71 -40.58 -3.60
CA GLU A 73 2.17 -39.80 -4.75
C GLU A 73 0.98 -38.99 -5.28
N ASP A 74 0.95 -37.69 -4.90
CA ASP A 74 0.07 -36.68 -5.49
C ASP A 74 0.44 -36.55 -6.99
N PRO A 75 -0.43 -36.97 -7.94
CA PRO A 75 -0.09 -37.02 -9.38
C PRO A 75 0.03 -35.63 -10.02
N GLN A 76 0.09 -34.54 -9.26
CA GLN A 76 0.17 -33.17 -9.75
C GLN A 76 1.46 -32.42 -9.37
N ARG A 77 2.54 -33.12 -9.11
CA ARG A 77 3.87 -32.48 -9.10
C ARG A 77 4.27 -32.21 -10.54
N ALA A 78 3.77 -31.11 -11.09
CA ALA A 78 4.27 -30.59 -12.36
C ALA A 78 5.80 -30.45 -12.28
N PRO A 79 6.56 -30.78 -13.36
CA PRO A 79 8.01 -30.70 -13.36
C PRO A 79 8.43 -29.29 -12.96
N ALA A 80 9.41 -29.20 -12.04
CA ALA A 80 9.98 -27.97 -11.55
C ALA A 80 10.45 -27.12 -12.74
N ASP A 81 9.61 -26.18 -13.14
CA ASP A 81 9.84 -25.28 -14.26
C ASP A 81 11.05 -24.40 -13.89
N SER A 82 12.01 -24.30 -14.79
CA SER A 82 13.28 -23.59 -14.64
C SER A 82 13.15 -22.05 -14.43
N SER A 83 11.94 -21.57 -14.15
CA SER A 83 11.60 -20.15 -13.95
C SER A 83 11.89 -19.59 -12.55
N HIS A 84 12.28 -20.42 -11.58
CA HIS A 84 12.39 -20.04 -10.16
C HIS A 84 13.83 -19.82 -9.68
N GLY A 85 14.74 -19.42 -10.57
CA GLY A 85 16.15 -19.20 -10.23
C GLY A 85 16.38 -18.19 -9.10
N GLY A 86 15.53 -17.16 -8.97
CA GLY A 86 15.60 -16.16 -7.91
C GLY A 86 15.14 -16.69 -6.55
N VAL A 87 14.15 -17.57 -6.51
CA VAL A 87 13.67 -18.23 -5.28
C VAL A 87 14.76 -19.17 -4.75
N GLN A 88 15.35 -20.01 -5.63
CA GLN A 88 16.47 -20.88 -5.26
C GLN A 88 17.67 -20.09 -4.74
N GLN A 89 17.94 -18.88 -5.30
CA GLN A 89 18.96 -17.98 -4.78
C GLN A 89 18.61 -17.48 -3.39
N ALA A 90 17.35 -17.12 -3.11
CA ALA A 90 16.92 -16.67 -1.79
C ALA A 90 17.08 -17.76 -0.74
N ASP A 91 16.68 -19.00 -1.05
CA ASP A 91 16.82 -20.16 -0.16
C ASP A 91 18.31 -20.47 0.14
N ALA A 92 19.16 -20.39 -0.87
CA ALA A 92 20.61 -20.57 -0.71
C ALA A 92 21.24 -19.46 0.14
N ILE A 93 20.79 -18.21 -0.05
CA ILE A 93 21.24 -17.06 0.75
C ILE A 93 20.79 -17.23 2.20
N ASN A 94 19.59 -17.75 2.47
CA ASN A 94 19.06 -17.94 3.81
C ASN A 94 19.90 -18.90 4.66
N GLN A 95 20.54 -19.89 4.03
CA GLN A 95 21.45 -20.83 4.72
C GLN A 95 22.80 -20.21 5.10
N VAL A 96 23.16 -19.08 4.53
CA VAL A 96 24.50 -18.45 4.65
C VAL A 96 24.51 -17.24 5.58
N TRP A 97 23.35 -16.76 6.02
CA TRP A 97 23.24 -15.58 6.87
C TRP A 97 24.00 -15.77 8.20
N SER A 98 24.89 -14.85 8.54
CA SER A 98 25.36 -14.67 9.90
C SER A 98 24.41 -13.77 10.69
N ARG A 99 24.32 -13.94 12.02
CA ARG A 99 23.44 -13.08 12.86
C ARG A 99 23.77 -11.60 12.70
N ALA A 100 25.05 -11.26 12.62
CA ALA A 100 25.48 -9.88 12.43
C ALA A 100 25.05 -9.32 11.05
N ALA A 101 25.25 -10.08 9.96
CA ALA A 101 24.83 -9.68 8.62
C ALA A 101 23.31 -9.51 8.51
N LEU A 102 22.55 -10.39 9.18
CA LEU A 102 21.09 -10.31 9.22
C LEU A 102 20.61 -9.05 9.97
N LEU A 103 21.15 -8.78 11.16
CA LEU A 103 20.82 -7.57 11.93
C LEU A 103 21.18 -6.30 11.15
N THR A 104 22.34 -6.28 10.50
CA THR A 104 22.76 -5.16 9.65
C THR A 104 21.82 -4.99 8.45
N ALA A 105 21.37 -6.08 7.82
CA ALA A 105 20.38 -6.03 6.74
C ALA A 105 19.05 -5.43 7.23
N TYR A 106 18.52 -5.86 8.38
CA TYR A 106 17.30 -5.29 8.95
C TYR A 106 17.43 -3.80 9.30
N LEU A 107 18.60 -3.37 9.79
CA LEU A 107 18.88 -1.94 10.02
C LEU A 107 18.77 -1.16 8.70
N PHE A 108 19.39 -1.64 7.61
CA PHE A 108 19.32 -0.96 6.33
C PHE A 108 17.95 -1.08 5.64
N ILE A 109 17.22 -2.18 5.84
CA ILE A 109 15.81 -2.29 5.42
C ILE A 109 14.99 -1.20 6.11
N TYR A 110 15.17 -1.04 7.43
CA TYR A 110 14.48 0.01 8.20
C TYR A 110 14.81 1.41 7.69
N LEU A 111 16.08 1.72 7.45
CA LEU A 111 16.53 3.00 6.91
C LEU A 111 16.00 3.25 5.49
N CYS A 112 15.98 2.22 4.64
CA CYS A 112 15.39 2.29 3.31
C CYS A 112 13.89 2.56 3.36
N THR A 113 13.16 1.88 4.26
CA THR A 113 11.72 2.12 4.45
C THR A 113 11.45 3.50 5.04
N PHE A 114 12.29 3.97 5.97
CA PHE A 114 12.21 5.34 6.51
C PHE A 114 12.38 6.38 5.41
N THR A 115 13.39 6.21 4.55
CA THR A 115 13.62 7.12 3.42
C THR A 115 12.46 7.11 2.43
N ASN A 116 11.94 5.93 2.10
CA ASN A 116 10.77 5.80 1.25
C ASN A 116 9.54 6.50 1.83
N ALA A 117 9.24 6.24 3.10
CA ALA A 117 8.11 6.85 3.80
C ALA A 117 8.24 8.39 3.88
N LEU A 118 9.46 8.88 4.15
CA LEU A 118 9.72 10.32 4.20
C LEU A 118 9.55 10.97 2.82
N GLN A 119 10.08 10.35 1.77
CA GLN A 119 9.93 10.83 0.39
C GLN A 119 8.46 10.91 -0.02
N TRP A 120 7.68 9.87 0.29
CA TRP A 120 6.25 9.85 0.03
C TRP A 120 5.55 11.06 0.66
N GLN A 121 5.82 11.33 1.93
CA GLN A 121 5.22 12.45 2.65
C GLN A 121 5.65 13.81 2.09
N VAL A 122 6.93 13.98 1.79
CA VAL A 122 7.46 15.22 1.21
C VAL A 122 6.85 15.49 -0.17
N ILE A 123 6.83 14.49 -1.05
CA ILE A 123 6.30 14.61 -2.42
C ILE A 123 4.80 14.92 -2.39
N PHE A 124 4.04 14.22 -1.54
CA PHE A 124 2.60 14.43 -1.39
C PHE A 124 2.28 15.89 -1.02
N ASN A 125 3.02 16.48 -0.08
CA ASN A 125 2.79 17.85 0.35
C ASN A 125 3.36 18.89 -0.62
N LEU A 126 4.40 18.57 -1.39
CA LEU A 126 4.98 19.48 -2.40
C LEU A 126 4.20 19.49 -3.71
N MET A 127 3.52 18.41 -4.08
CA MET A 127 2.88 18.25 -5.38
C MET A 127 1.95 19.42 -5.77
N PRO A 128 1.03 19.91 -4.93
CA PRO A 128 0.17 21.04 -5.26
C PRO A 128 0.95 22.31 -5.62
N TYR A 129 2.09 22.54 -4.94
CA TYR A 129 2.93 23.72 -5.17
C TYR A 129 3.75 23.60 -6.44
N VAL A 130 4.28 22.41 -6.73
CA VAL A 130 5.06 22.14 -7.95
C VAL A 130 4.20 22.30 -9.20
N VAL A 131 3.00 21.70 -9.22
CA VAL A 131 2.10 21.84 -10.38
C VAL A 131 1.54 23.26 -10.52
N SER A 132 1.37 23.98 -9.41
CA SER A 132 0.96 25.39 -9.42
C SER A 132 2.03 26.32 -9.98
N GLU A 133 3.34 26.02 -9.79
CA GLU A 133 4.42 26.79 -10.40
C GLU A 133 4.37 26.72 -11.93
N PHE A 134 3.82 25.64 -12.48
CA PHE A 134 3.55 25.49 -13.92
C PHE A 134 2.12 25.92 -14.30
N SER A 135 1.39 26.62 -13.41
CA SER A 135 -0.03 27.00 -13.61
C SER A 135 -0.91 25.81 -14.04
N SER A 136 -0.68 24.66 -13.45
CA SER A 136 -1.27 23.37 -13.85
C SER A 136 -1.86 22.60 -12.66
N HIS A 137 -2.37 23.30 -11.63
CA HIS A 137 -2.94 22.70 -10.41
C HIS A 137 -4.06 21.69 -10.72
N SER A 138 -4.82 21.93 -11.78
CA SER A 138 -5.88 21.03 -12.25
C SER A 138 -5.40 19.67 -12.77
N LEU A 139 -4.09 19.49 -13.04
CA LEU A 139 -3.52 18.24 -13.54
C LEU A 139 -3.12 17.24 -12.45
N ILE A 140 -3.27 17.59 -11.16
CA ILE A 140 -3.00 16.67 -10.04
C ILE A 140 -3.68 15.30 -10.25
N PRO A 141 -4.99 15.22 -10.54
CA PRO A 141 -5.64 13.92 -10.76
C PRO A 141 -5.11 13.17 -11.98
N THR A 142 -4.76 13.87 -13.07
CA THR A 142 -4.22 13.24 -14.28
C THR A 142 -2.90 12.53 -14.00
N ILE A 143 -1.99 13.18 -13.25
CA ILE A 143 -0.72 12.59 -12.83
C ILE A 143 -0.97 11.37 -11.93
N ALA A 144 -1.92 11.48 -10.99
CA ALA A 144 -2.29 10.39 -10.10
C ALA A 144 -2.89 9.19 -10.86
N ILE A 145 -3.75 9.41 -11.86
CA ILE A 145 -4.34 8.34 -12.69
C ILE A 145 -3.24 7.52 -13.37
N VAL A 146 -2.36 8.19 -14.12
CA VAL A 146 -1.31 7.50 -14.88
C VAL A 146 -0.36 6.75 -13.94
N SER A 147 0.03 7.39 -12.83
CA SER A 147 0.91 6.80 -11.82
C SER A 147 0.29 5.55 -11.17
N ASN A 148 -0.97 5.63 -10.76
CA ASN A 148 -1.68 4.52 -10.12
C ASN A 148 -1.90 3.35 -11.09
N VAL A 149 -2.36 3.62 -12.31
CA VAL A 149 -2.58 2.55 -13.31
C VAL A 149 -1.28 1.80 -13.59
N LEU A 150 -0.19 2.52 -13.88
CA LEU A 150 1.09 1.89 -14.20
C LEU A 150 1.69 1.17 -12.99
N SER A 151 1.61 1.73 -11.79
CA SER A 151 2.09 1.07 -10.56
C SER A 151 1.30 -0.22 -10.26
N GLY A 152 -0.01 -0.21 -10.45
CA GLY A 152 -0.86 -1.37 -10.25
C GLY A 152 -0.58 -2.49 -11.26
N VAL A 153 -0.54 -2.16 -12.54
CA VAL A 153 -0.34 -3.15 -13.61
C VAL A 153 1.09 -3.70 -13.60
N LEU A 154 2.11 -2.85 -13.37
CA LEU A 154 3.52 -3.28 -13.38
C LEU A 154 3.94 -4.05 -12.13
N LYS A 155 3.15 -4.08 -11.07
CA LYS A 155 3.50 -4.80 -9.83
C LYS A 155 3.69 -6.31 -10.05
N LEU A 156 2.84 -6.94 -10.87
CA LEU A 156 2.95 -8.38 -11.17
C LEU A 156 4.20 -8.72 -12.02
N PRO A 157 4.51 -8.00 -13.11
CA PRO A 157 5.77 -8.20 -13.82
C PRO A 157 7.00 -7.97 -12.97
N VAL A 158 6.99 -6.97 -12.10
CA VAL A 158 8.09 -6.72 -11.16
C VAL A 158 8.31 -7.92 -10.25
N ALA A 159 7.25 -8.52 -9.72
CA ALA A 159 7.33 -9.75 -8.93
C ALA A 159 7.99 -10.89 -9.73
N LYS A 160 7.55 -11.15 -10.96
CA LYS A 160 8.15 -12.17 -11.83
C LYS A 160 9.64 -11.90 -12.14
N ILE A 161 10.01 -10.62 -12.35
CA ILE A 161 11.40 -10.21 -12.58
C ILE A 161 12.27 -10.54 -11.36
N ILE A 162 11.78 -10.25 -10.17
CA ILE A 162 12.48 -10.51 -8.91
C ILE A 162 12.67 -12.01 -8.69
N ASP A 163 11.66 -12.81 -9.03
CA ASP A 163 11.71 -14.27 -8.89
C ASP A 163 12.64 -14.92 -9.91
N SER A 164 12.88 -14.30 -11.07
CA SER A 164 13.77 -14.83 -12.10
C SER A 164 15.21 -14.29 -11.99
N TRP A 165 15.40 -13.00 -11.76
CA TRP A 165 16.72 -12.35 -11.72
C TRP A 165 17.38 -12.41 -10.33
N GLY A 166 16.56 -12.52 -9.28
CA GLY A 166 16.98 -12.52 -7.89
C GLY A 166 16.74 -11.18 -7.19
N ARG A 167 16.67 -11.25 -5.86
CA ARG A 167 16.28 -10.12 -4.99
C ARG A 167 17.24 -8.94 -5.10
N ALA A 168 18.55 -9.18 -5.16
CA ALA A 168 19.56 -8.12 -5.21
C ALA A 168 19.49 -7.30 -6.50
N GLN A 169 19.37 -7.97 -7.66
CA GLN A 169 19.28 -7.32 -8.96
C GLN A 169 17.97 -6.54 -9.11
N GLY A 170 16.86 -7.14 -8.68
CA GLY A 170 15.56 -6.47 -8.64
C GLY A 170 15.60 -5.22 -7.78
N PHE A 171 16.15 -5.31 -6.56
CA PHE A 171 16.32 -4.19 -5.65
C PHE A 171 17.10 -3.03 -6.29
N ALA A 172 18.26 -3.33 -6.90
CA ALA A 172 19.08 -2.31 -7.56
C ALA A 172 18.34 -1.66 -8.73
N SER A 173 17.63 -2.45 -9.57
CA SER A 173 16.92 -1.91 -10.74
C SER A 173 15.78 -0.97 -10.34
N MET A 174 14.99 -1.33 -9.31
CA MET A 174 13.88 -0.50 -8.83
C MET A 174 14.39 0.75 -8.10
N THR A 175 15.47 0.62 -7.32
CA THR A 175 16.15 1.78 -6.69
C THR A 175 16.61 2.78 -7.72
N LEU A 176 17.30 2.32 -8.78
CA LEU A 176 17.78 3.19 -9.85
C LEU A 176 16.64 3.84 -10.62
N LEU A 177 15.55 3.11 -10.88
CA LEU A 177 14.36 3.64 -11.55
C LEU A 177 13.71 4.75 -10.73
N ALA A 178 13.53 4.53 -9.42
CA ALA A 178 12.97 5.52 -8.51
C ALA A 178 13.89 6.76 -8.39
N ALA A 179 15.20 6.55 -8.24
CA ALA A 179 16.18 7.62 -8.14
C ALA A 179 16.25 8.46 -9.43
N LEU A 180 16.16 7.82 -10.59
CA LEU A 180 16.08 8.51 -11.89
C LEU A 180 14.81 9.36 -11.98
N GLY A 181 13.67 8.82 -11.56
CA GLY A 181 12.42 9.58 -11.49
C GLY A 181 12.54 10.83 -10.62
N LEU A 182 13.09 10.71 -9.40
CA LEU A 182 13.34 11.85 -8.49
C LEU A 182 14.33 12.87 -9.10
N LEU A 183 15.39 12.40 -9.72
CA LEU A 183 16.37 13.28 -10.38
C LEU A 183 15.72 14.06 -11.52
N LEU A 184 14.92 13.40 -12.37
CA LEU A 184 14.18 14.07 -13.44
C LEU A 184 13.14 15.05 -12.90
N MET A 185 12.46 14.74 -11.79
CA MET A 185 11.55 15.70 -11.12
C MET A 185 12.31 16.94 -10.63
N SER A 186 13.56 16.80 -10.16
CA SER A 186 14.37 17.95 -9.73
C SER A 186 14.80 18.85 -10.89
N LEU A 187 14.96 18.30 -12.09
CA LEU A 187 15.43 18.97 -13.29
C LEU A 187 14.31 19.43 -14.23
N CYS A 188 13.06 19.10 -13.95
CA CYS A 188 11.93 19.41 -14.83
C CYS A 188 11.75 20.92 -15.04
N ARG A 189 11.35 21.29 -16.27
CA ARG A 189 11.08 22.68 -16.67
C ARG A 189 9.62 22.93 -17.02
N ASP A 190 8.86 21.88 -17.18
CA ASP A 190 7.45 21.87 -17.55
C ASP A 190 6.69 20.77 -16.80
N VAL A 191 5.36 20.87 -16.78
CA VAL A 191 4.49 19.92 -16.08
C VAL A 191 4.50 18.53 -16.72
N GLN A 192 4.74 18.44 -18.02
CA GLN A 192 4.72 17.16 -18.74
C GLN A 192 5.93 16.32 -18.35
N THR A 193 7.13 16.96 -18.32
CA THR A 193 8.35 16.33 -17.83
C THR A 193 8.23 15.94 -16.36
N TYR A 194 7.62 16.80 -15.52
CA TYR A 194 7.33 16.48 -14.12
C TYR A 194 6.42 15.25 -14.01
N ALA A 195 5.31 15.21 -14.76
CA ALA A 195 4.37 14.10 -14.74
C ALA A 195 5.03 12.78 -15.18
N ALA A 196 5.79 12.78 -16.27
CA ALA A 196 6.52 11.60 -16.73
C ALA A 196 7.54 11.12 -15.69
N ALA A 197 8.30 12.05 -15.08
CA ALA A 197 9.26 11.76 -14.03
C ALA A 197 8.58 11.19 -12.76
N HIS A 198 7.42 11.75 -12.38
CA HIS A 198 6.63 11.27 -11.25
C HIS A 198 6.11 9.84 -11.47
N VAL A 199 5.64 9.53 -12.67
CA VAL A 199 5.22 8.16 -13.04
C VAL A 199 6.40 7.20 -12.92
N LEU A 200 7.57 7.57 -13.44
CA LEU A 200 8.78 6.76 -13.37
C LEU A 200 9.20 6.50 -11.92
N TYR A 201 9.17 7.53 -11.08
CA TYR A 201 9.40 7.44 -9.64
C TYR A 201 8.41 6.47 -8.99
N GLN A 202 7.11 6.65 -9.26
CA GLN A 202 6.05 5.87 -8.61
C GLN A 202 6.13 4.37 -8.94
N VAL A 203 6.45 4.03 -10.17
CA VAL A 203 6.71 2.63 -10.58
C VAL A 203 7.94 2.08 -9.87
N GLY A 204 9.04 2.84 -9.86
CA GLY A 204 10.29 2.44 -9.21
C GLY A 204 10.12 2.22 -7.72
N ILE A 205 9.46 3.16 -7.02
CA ILE A 205 9.28 3.10 -5.56
C ILE A 205 8.29 2.02 -5.12
N SER A 206 7.26 1.76 -5.95
CA SER A 206 6.32 0.66 -5.70
C SER A 206 7.02 -0.70 -5.79
N GLY A 207 7.88 -0.89 -6.81
CA GLY A 207 8.71 -2.09 -6.93
C GLY A 207 9.75 -2.21 -5.82
N PHE A 208 10.40 -1.11 -5.43
CA PHE A 208 11.35 -1.05 -4.32
C PHE A 208 10.70 -1.49 -2.99
N SER A 209 9.53 -0.94 -2.65
CA SER A 209 8.80 -1.33 -1.44
C SER A 209 8.42 -2.80 -1.44
N TYR A 210 7.93 -3.30 -2.58
CA TYR A 210 7.59 -4.72 -2.73
C TYR A 210 8.79 -5.64 -2.49
N ILE A 211 9.98 -5.28 -3.01
CA ILE A 211 11.19 -6.08 -2.81
C ILE A 211 11.64 -6.08 -1.35
N LEU A 212 11.55 -4.95 -0.66
CA LEU A 212 11.85 -4.89 0.78
C LEU A 212 10.91 -5.83 1.57
N GLU A 213 9.61 -5.85 1.26
CA GLU A 213 8.65 -6.76 1.86
C GLU A 213 9.01 -8.22 1.60
N VAL A 214 9.40 -8.56 0.37
CA VAL A 214 9.84 -9.91 -0.01
C VAL A 214 11.11 -10.31 0.75
N ILE A 215 12.11 -9.43 0.86
CA ILE A 215 13.35 -9.71 1.61
C ILE A 215 13.04 -9.96 3.09
N VAL A 216 12.15 -9.17 3.70
CA VAL A 216 11.70 -9.38 5.08
C VAL A 216 10.98 -10.72 5.21
N ALA A 217 10.13 -11.08 4.25
CA ALA A 217 9.42 -12.35 4.24
C ALA A 217 10.37 -13.56 4.09
N ASP A 218 11.37 -13.46 3.21
CA ASP A 218 12.37 -14.49 2.96
C ASP A 218 13.31 -14.72 4.16
N THR A 219 13.60 -13.66 4.93
CA THR A 219 14.56 -13.71 6.06
C THR A 219 13.91 -13.88 7.43
N SER A 220 12.59 -13.84 7.52
CA SER A 220 11.84 -14.02 8.76
C SER A 220 11.20 -15.39 8.86
N SER A 221 11.24 -16.01 10.07
CA SER A 221 10.47 -17.22 10.34
C SER A 221 8.97 -16.94 10.23
N LEU A 222 8.16 -17.93 9.85
CA LEU A 222 6.71 -17.79 9.76
C LEU A 222 6.09 -17.25 11.05
N LYS A 223 6.63 -17.65 12.20
CA LYS A 223 6.21 -17.19 13.53
C LYS A 223 6.42 -15.70 13.74
N ASN A 224 7.53 -15.15 13.24
CA ASN A 224 7.95 -13.77 13.48
C ASN A 224 7.71 -12.85 12.28
N ARG A 225 7.25 -13.39 11.15
CA ARG A 225 7.06 -12.63 9.89
C ARG A 225 6.15 -11.44 10.05
N SER A 226 4.99 -11.62 10.70
CA SER A 226 4.04 -10.52 10.94
C SER A 226 4.65 -9.41 11.80
N LEU A 227 5.45 -9.77 12.80
CA LEU A 227 6.17 -8.80 13.63
C LEU A 227 7.26 -8.07 12.84
N ALA A 228 8.01 -8.78 12.00
CA ALA A 228 9.06 -8.19 11.16
C ALA A 228 8.47 -7.21 10.13
N VAL A 229 7.34 -7.55 9.50
CA VAL A 229 6.62 -6.66 8.58
C VAL A 229 6.07 -5.44 9.33
N ALA A 230 5.43 -5.63 10.48
CA ALA A 230 4.92 -4.53 11.31
C ALA A 230 6.05 -3.59 11.75
N PHE A 231 7.19 -4.12 12.20
CA PHE A 231 8.37 -3.33 12.56
C PHE A 231 8.88 -2.53 11.36
N SER A 232 8.97 -3.14 10.17
CA SER A 232 9.40 -2.46 8.95
C SER A 232 8.47 -1.32 8.53
N SER A 233 7.21 -1.33 8.95
CA SER A 233 6.22 -0.28 8.64
C SER A 233 6.19 0.86 9.66
N THR A 234 6.86 0.73 10.82
CA THR A 234 6.87 1.79 11.85
C THR A 234 7.43 3.14 11.40
N PRO A 235 8.38 3.24 10.43
CA PRO A 235 8.85 4.51 9.92
C PRO A 235 7.74 5.43 9.41
N TYR A 236 6.66 4.88 8.83
CA TYR A 236 5.55 5.68 8.32
C TYR A 236 4.88 6.53 9.40
N LEU A 237 4.80 6.04 10.65
CA LEU A 237 4.24 6.81 11.77
C LEU A 237 5.05 8.07 12.07
N VAL A 238 6.37 7.94 12.06
CA VAL A 238 7.28 9.06 12.39
C VAL A 238 7.36 10.06 11.23
N THR A 239 7.49 9.55 10.00
CA THR A 239 7.68 10.40 8.81
C THR A 239 6.44 11.21 8.47
N THR A 240 5.25 10.77 8.88
CA THR A 240 4.01 11.56 8.73
C THR A 240 4.08 12.92 9.44
N PHE A 241 4.77 12.99 10.58
CA PHE A 241 4.96 14.27 11.30
C PHE A 241 6.11 15.10 10.72
N ILE A 242 7.17 14.45 10.26
CA ILE A 242 8.38 15.13 9.78
C ILE A 242 8.20 15.62 8.33
N GLY A 243 7.51 14.85 7.48
CA GLY A 243 7.38 15.13 6.06
C GLY A 243 6.78 16.49 5.72
N PRO A 244 5.63 16.90 6.31
CA PRO A 244 5.03 18.21 6.07
C PRO A 244 5.93 19.37 6.50
N VAL A 245 6.69 19.23 7.61
CA VAL A 245 7.63 20.24 8.09
C VAL A 245 8.78 20.42 7.08
N ILE A 246 9.33 19.33 6.58
CA ILE A 246 10.37 19.39 5.53
C ILE A 246 9.80 20.02 4.25
N ALA A 247 8.60 19.60 3.83
CA ALA A 247 7.96 20.14 2.63
C ALA A 247 7.72 21.65 2.73
N SER A 248 7.25 22.15 3.89
CA SER A 248 7.04 23.60 4.12
C SER A 248 8.35 24.36 4.00
N SER A 249 9.43 23.88 4.62
CA SER A 249 10.75 24.52 4.57
C SER A 249 11.28 24.65 3.14
N PHE A 250 11.11 23.63 2.31
CA PHE A 250 11.52 23.69 0.90
C PHE A 250 10.62 24.62 0.05
N THR A 251 9.33 24.67 0.36
CA THR A 251 8.35 25.52 -0.36
C THR A 251 8.57 26.99 -0.04
N GLU A 252 8.70 27.35 1.24
CA GLU A 252 8.90 28.72 1.70
C GLU A 252 10.19 29.36 1.15
N ASN A 253 11.25 28.56 1.01
CA ASN A 253 12.52 28.98 0.44
C ASN A 253 12.57 28.93 -1.10
N GLY A 254 11.49 28.53 -1.79
CA GLY A 254 11.46 28.37 -3.25
C GLY A 254 12.41 27.29 -3.79
N ARG A 255 12.83 26.34 -2.93
CA ARG A 255 13.86 25.32 -3.24
C ARG A 255 13.29 23.91 -3.38
N TRP A 256 12.04 23.76 -3.80
CA TRP A 256 11.39 22.46 -3.93
C TRP A 256 12.16 21.44 -4.83
N ARG A 257 12.89 21.93 -5.86
CA ARG A 257 13.72 21.09 -6.72
C ARG A 257 14.81 20.35 -5.93
N TRP A 258 15.38 21.01 -4.91
CA TRP A 258 16.36 20.40 -4.02
C TRP A 258 15.76 19.29 -3.14
N ALA A 259 14.49 19.36 -2.80
CA ALA A 259 13.82 18.29 -2.07
C ALA A 259 13.87 16.97 -2.84
N PHE A 260 13.61 17.00 -4.15
CA PHE A 260 13.72 15.82 -5.02
C PHE A 260 15.15 15.37 -5.24
N ALA A 261 16.09 16.29 -5.46
CA ALA A 261 17.52 15.99 -5.67
C ALA A 261 18.12 15.30 -4.42
N VAL A 262 17.89 15.86 -3.23
CA VAL A 262 18.35 15.29 -1.96
C VAL A 262 17.71 13.93 -1.72
N SER A 263 16.39 13.80 -1.98
CA SER A 263 15.69 12.53 -1.87
C SER A 263 16.28 11.45 -2.78
N SER A 264 16.63 11.79 -4.02
CA SER A 264 17.29 10.86 -4.96
C SER A 264 18.64 10.38 -4.43
N ILE A 265 19.48 11.31 -3.95
CA ILE A 265 20.79 10.98 -3.39
C ILE A 265 20.65 10.10 -2.14
N CYS A 266 19.77 10.47 -1.20
CA CYS A 266 19.52 9.70 0.02
C CYS A 266 19.04 8.28 -0.29
N LEU A 267 18.12 8.12 -1.25
CA LEU A 267 17.63 6.80 -1.65
C LEU A 267 18.76 5.90 -2.14
N VAL A 268 19.62 6.40 -3.02
CA VAL A 268 20.76 5.64 -3.56
C VAL A 268 21.75 5.31 -2.45
N LEU A 269 22.19 6.31 -1.68
CA LEU A 269 23.21 6.13 -0.63
C LEU A 269 22.79 5.12 0.43
N LEU A 270 21.55 5.16 0.88
CA LEU A 270 21.03 4.23 1.90
C LEU A 270 20.70 2.84 1.35
N SER A 271 20.50 2.72 0.03
CA SER A 271 20.28 1.44 -0.64
C SER A 271 21.58 0.66 -0.92
N ILE A 272 22.73 1.35 -1.11
CA ILE A 272 24.01 0.72 -1.42
C ILE A 272 24.43 -0.32 -0.37
N PRO A 273 24.39 -0.06 0.95
CA PRO A 273 24.83 -1.05 1.93
C PRO A 273 23.96 -2.32 1.92
N LEU A 274 22.64 -2.17 1.78
CA LEU A 274 21.74 -3.32 1.68
C LEU A 274 22.05 -4.14 0.42
N PHE A 275 22.24 -3.48 -0.72
CA PHE A 275 22.64 -4.13 -1.97
C PHE A 275 23.96 -4.88 -1.82
N CYS A 276 24.98 -4.27 -1.21
CA CYS A 276 26.26 -4.90 -0.94
C CYS A 276 26.11 -6.15 -0.05
N ILE A 277 25.34 -6.08 1.02
CA ILE A 277 25.06 -7.22 1.91
C ILE A 277 24.42 -8.37 1.11
N LEU A 278 23.41 -8.10 0.30
CA LEU A 278 22.74 -9.11 -0.52
C LEU A 278 23.71 -9.77 -1.52
N ILE A 279 24.55 -8.97 -2.20
CA ILE A 279 25.53 -9.48 -3.17
C ILE A 279 26.64 -10.30 -2.48
N LEU A 280 27.13 -9.86 -1.30
CA LEU A 280 28.15 -10.57 -0.56
C LEU A 280 27.64 -11.95 -0.09
N ASN A 281 26.41 -12.01 0.45
CA ASN A 281 25.80 -13.27 0.84
C ASN A 281 25.53 -14.18 -0.36
N MET A 282 25.09 -13.61 -1.50
CA MET A 282 24.94 -14.37 -2.74
C MET A 282 26.28 -14.95 -3.23
N ARG A 283 27.37 -14.17 -3.19
CA ARG A 283 28.71 -14.64 -3.55
C ARG A 283 29.16 -15.76 -2.61
N LYS A 284 28.90 -15.63 -1.30
CA LYS A 284 29.22 -16.65 -0.30
C LYS A 284 28.44 -17.94 -0.54
N ALA A 285 27.15 -17.87 -0.84
CA ALA A 285 26.33 -19.04 -1.20
C ALA A 285 26.87 -19.74 -2.47
N LYS A 286 27.34 -18.98 -3.47
CA LYS A 286 28.00 -19.54 -4.66
C LYS A 286 29.31 -20.23 -4.33
N MET A 287 30.14 -19.67 -3.44
CA MET A 287 31.41 -20.28 -3.03
C MET A 287 31.21 -21.58 -2.25
N LEU A 288 30.14 -21.67 -1.47
CA LEU A 288 29.77 -22.88 -0.73
C LEU A 288 29.08 -23.95 -1.61
N GLY A 289 28.92 -23.71 -2.90
CA GLY A 289 28.31 -24.68 -3.82
C GLY A 289 26.79 -24.86 -3.66
N LEU A 290 26.14 -24.02 -2.86
CA LEU A 290 24.69 -24.07 -2.63
C LEU A 290 23.88 -23.60 -3.86
N LEU A 291 24.51 -22.88 -4.78
CA LEU A 291 23.94 -22.46 -6.05
C LEU A 291 24.60 -23.25 -7.17
N SER A 292 23.80 -23.93 -7.98
CA SER A 292 24.28 -24.60 -9.19
C SER A 292 25.11 -23.62 -10.02
N LYS A 293 26.25 -24.09 -10.55
CA LYS A 293 27.10 -23.31 -11.46
C LYS A 293 26.20 -22.84 -12.60
N SER A 294 25.85 -21.55 -12.58
CA SER A 294 25.09 -20.92 -13.64
C SER A 294 25.74 -21.27 -14.98
N THR A 295 25.00 -21.95 -15.83
CA THR A 295 25.28 -21.99 -17.26
C THR A 295 25.61 -20.57 -17.71
N LYS A 296 26.72 -20.41 -18.45
CA LYS A 296 27.21 -19.10 -18.93
C LYS A 296 26.02 -18.26 -19.40
N PRO A 297 25.94 -16.98 -19.00
CA PRO A 297 24.83 -16.14 -19.43
C PRO A 297 24.73 -16.19 -20.95
N GLU A 298 23.66 -16.76 -21.46
CA GLU A 298 23.38 -16.72 -22.89
C GLU A 298 23.39 -15.28 -23.39
N PRO A 299 24.06 -14.98 -24.51
CA PRO A 299 24.08 -13.63 -25.05
C PRO A 299 22.66 -13.11 -25.32
N TRP A 300 22.48 -11.81 -25.14
CA TRP A 300 21.21 -11.12 -25.44
C TRP A 300 20.90 -11.19 -26.93
N THR A 301 20.15 -12.21 -27.33
CA THR A 301 19.70 -12.42 -28.70
C THR A 301 18.28 -11.86 -28.83
N ARG A 302 17.89 -11.35 -30.02
CA ARG A 302 16.51 -10.90 -30.30
C ARG A 302 15.45 -11.93 -29.90
N ARG A 303 15.74 -13.22 -30.13
CA ARG A 303 14.85 -14.34 -29.74
C ARG A 303 14.69 -14.46 -28.21
N LYS A 304 15.73 -14.17 -27.44
CA LYS A 304 15.70 -14.16 -25.98
C LYS A 304 14.87 -12.99 -25.46
N ILE A 305 15.05 -11.79 -26.02
CA ILE A 305 14.24 -10.61 -25.68
C ILE A 305 12.76 -10.88 -25.98
N TYR A 306 12.45 -11.42 -27.15
CA TYR A 306 11.08 -11.78 -27.50
C TYR A 306 10.47 -12.79 -26.53
N ARG A 307 11.22 -13.85 -26.15
CA ARG A 307 10.77 -14.81 -25.15
C ARG A 307 10.47 -14.15 -23.80
N TYR A 308 11.34 -13.24 -23.32
CA TYR A 308 11.07 -12.49 -22.09
C TYR A 308 9.80 -11.63 -22.22
N LEU A 309 9.60 -10.92 -23.33
CA LEU A 309 8.39 -10.12 -23.55
C LEU A 309 7.12 -10.96 -23.52
N VAL A 310 7.17 -12.19 -24.04
CA VAL A 310 6.06 -13.14 -23.99
C VAL A 310 5.89 -13.73 -22.58
N ASP A 311 6.97 -14.12 -21.90
CA ASP A 311 6.90 -14.72 -20.56
C ASP A 311 6.37 -13.74 -19.50
N TYR A 312 6.64 -12.44 -19.69
CA TYR A 312 6.13 -11.36 -18.81
C TYR A 312 4.82 -10.75 -19.30
N ASP A 313 4.27 -11.26 -20.38
CA ASP A 313 3.03 -10.74 -20.99
C ASP A 313 3.05 -9.21 -21.21
N ALA A 314 4.14 -8.74 -21.84
CA ALA A 314 4.32 -7.32 -22.11
C ALA A 314 3.18 -6.71 -22.92
N MET A 315 2.53 -7.50 -23.81
CA MET A 315 1.38 -7.05 -24.59
C MET A 315 0.14 -6.86 -23.73
N GLY A 316 -0.16 -7.81 -22.82
CA GLY A 316 -1.26 -7.67 -21.87
C GLY A 316 -1.08 -6.47 -20.95
N ILE A 317 0.15 -6.25 -20.43
CA ILE A 317 0.50 -5.07 -19.64
C ILE A 317 0.21 -3.78 -20.41
N LEU A 318 0.66 -3.69 -21.66
CA LEU A 318 0.48 -2.50 -22.51
C LEU A 318 -0.99 -2.25 -22.80
N LEU A 319 -1.74 -3.28 -23.22
CA LEU A 319 -3.15 -3.16 -23.53
C LEU A 319 -3.98 -2.73 -22.31
N LEU A 320 -3.73 -3.34 -21.14
CA LEU A 320 -4.45 -3.01 -19.91
C LEU A 320 -4.12 -1.60 -19.43
N SER A 321 -2.83 -1.26 -19.36
CA SER A 321 -2.39 0.06 -18.90
C SER A 321 -2.88 1.18 -19.81
N ALA A 322 -2.69 1.03 -21.13
CA ALA A 322 -3.13 2.01 -22.11
C ALA A 322 -4.67 2.11 -22.12
N GLY A 323 -5.37 0.97 -22.08
CA GLY A 323 -6.84 0.95 -22.09
C GLY A 323 -7.43 1.70 -20.91
N ILE A 324 -7.02 1.39 -19.68
CA ILE A 324 -7.52 2.06 -18.48
C ILE A 324 -7.13 3.55 -18.49
N THR A 325 -5.90 3.88 -18.86
CA THR A 325 -5.44 5.27 -18.91
C THR A 325 -6.24 6.09 -19.92
N LEU A 326 -6.45 5.56 -21.13
CA LEU A 326 -7.23 6.24 -22.19
C LEU A 326 -8.73 6.39 -21.84
N ILE A 327 -9.27 5.53 -20.97
CA ILE A 327 -10.63 5.69 -20.45
C ILE A 327 -10.68 6.79 -19.39
N LEU A 328 -9.74 6.79 -18.44
CA LEU A 328 -9.84 7.64 -17.25
C LEU A 328 -9.29 9.06 -17.42
N VAL A 329 -8.20 9.24 -18.17
CA VAL A 329 -7.55 10.55 -18.35
C VAL A 329 -8.46 11.60 -18.99
N PRO A 330 -9.25 11.29 -20.04
CA PRO A 330 -10.12 12.29 -20.67
C PRO A 330 -11.09 12.95 -19.68
N PHE A 331 -11.63 12.19 -18.73
CA PHE A 331 -12.55 12.76 -17.72
C PHE A 331 -11.86 13.80 -16.81
N SER A 332 -10.58 13.61 -16.51
CA SER A 332 -9.83 14.55 -15.68
C SER A 332 -9.38 15.81 -16.43
N LEU A 333 -9.36 15.80 -17.76
CA LEU A 333 -8.91 16.91 -18.59
C LEU A 333 -10.06 17.80 -19.12
N THR A 334 -11.32 17.37 -18.96
CA THR A 334 -12.47 18.07 -19.57
C THR A 334 -12.71 19.40 -18.86
N SER A 335 -12.45 20.52 -19.53
CA SER A 335 -12.82 21.88 -19.13
C SER A 335 -13.97 22.39 -19.99
N GLU A 336 -14.84 23.27 -19.44
CA GLU A 336 -15.97 23.85 -20.20
C GLU A 336 -15.54 24.63 -21.45
N SER A 337 -14.37 25.26 -21.41
CA SER A 337 -13.80 25.99 -22.55
C SER A 337 -13.38 25.12 -23.72
N THR A 338 -13.24 23.81 -23.54
CA THR A 338 -12.75 22.86 -24.55
C THR A 338 -13.88 22.10 -25.26
N LYS A 339 -15.14 22.33 -24.88
CA LYS A 339 -16.30 21.54 -25.35
C LYS A 339 -16.57 21.61 -26.86
N SER A 340 -16.11 22.64 -27.56
CA SER A 340 -16.51 22.85 -28.97
C SER A 340 -15.61 22.12 -29.99
N THR A 341 -14.34 21.96 -29.74
CA THR A 341 -13.38 21.40 -30.73
C THR A 341 -12.93 19.96 -30.41
N SER A 342 -13.22 19.48 -29.22
CA SER A 342 -12.62 18.23 -28.69
C SER A 342 -13.61 17.07 -28.50
N LEU A 343 -14.91 17.23 -28.79
CA LEU A 343 -15.90 16.15 -28.58
C LEU A 343 -15.53 14.89 -29.36
N ASN A 344 -15.04 15.06 -30.61
CA ASN A 344 -14.58 13.93 -31.44
C ASN A 344 -13.31 13.29 -30.86
N ALA A 345 -12.34 14.11 -30.41
CA ALA A 345 -11.10 13.60 -29.80
C ALA A 345 -11.38 12.86 -28.50
N TYR A 346 -12.25 13.40 -27.66
CA TYR A 346 -12.70 12.77 -26.40
C TYR A 346 -13.36 11.40 -26.68
N THR A 347 -14.32 11.37 -27.61
CA THR A 347 -15.02 10.14 -27.97
C THR A 347 -14.08 9.10 -28.58
N VAL A 348 -13.18 9.52 -29.46
CA VAL A 348 -12.17 8.62 -30.07
C VAL A 348 -11.25 8.04 -29.01
N THR A 349 -10.80 8.85 -28.04
CA THR A 349 -9.92 8.38 -26.95
C THR A 349 -10.63 7.34 -26.06
N LEU A 350 -11.90 7.58 -25.72
CA LEU A 350 -12.71 6.62 -24.97
C LEU A 350 -12.92 5.31 -25.74
N LEU A 351 -13.32 5.40 -27.02
CA LEU A 351 -13.54 4.21 -27.86
C LEU A 351 -12.26 3.40 -28.01
N LEU A 352 -11.12 4.07 -28.20
CA LEU A 352 -9.81 3.43 -28.27
C LEU A 352 -9.44 2.76 -26.93
N GLY A 353 -9.72 3.41 -25.80
CA GLY A 353 -9.52 2.84 -24.48
C GLY A 353 -10.34 1.58 -24.25
N PHE A 354 -11.64 1.60 -24.60
CA PHE A 354 -12.48 0.41 -24.53
C PHE A 354 -12.02 -0.69 -25.49
N ALA A 355 -11.60 -0.34 -26.72
CA ALA A 355 -11.04 -1.29 -27.67
C ALA A 355 -9.80 -1.99 -27.11
N PHE A 356 -8.92 -1.27 -26.42
CA PHE A 356 -7.72 -1.86 -25.79
C PHE A 356 -8.07 -2.78 -24.61
N VAL A 357 -9.06 -2.44 -23.77
CA VAL A 357 -9.52 -3.32 -22.68
C VAL A 357 -10.17 -4.59 -23.25
N ILE A 358 -10.95 -4.47 -24.33
CA ILE A 358 -11.54 -5.63 -25.00
C ILE A 358 -10.44 -6.49 -25.64
N ALA A 359 -9.47 -5.86 -26.32
CA ALA A 359 -8.32 -6.55 -26.90
C ALA A 359 -7.49 -7.27 -25.82
N PHE A 360 -7.32 -6.65 -24.63
CA PHE A 360 -6.71 -7.30 -23.47
C PHE A 360 -7.48 -8.57 -23.07
N GLY A 361 -8.81 -8.50 -22.96
CA GLY A 361 -9.62 -9.67 -22.61
C GLY A 361 -9.49 -10.82 -23.60
N PHE A 362 -9.42 -10.54 -24.91
CA PHE A 362 -9.15 -11.55 -25.95
C PHE A 362 -7.72 -12.09 -25.89
N HIS A 363 -6.75 -11.21 -25.68
CA HIS A 363 -5.34 -11.61 -25.53
C HIS A 363 -5.15 -12.53 -24.32
N GLU A 364 -5.67 -12.15 -23.17
CA GLU A 364 -5.58 -12.88 -21.90
C GLU A 364 -6.22 -14.27 -21.99
N ARG A 365 -7.37 -14.37 -22.67
CA ARG A 365 -8.05 -15.66 -22.90
C ARG A 365 -7.22 -16.64 -23.72
N ASN A 366 -6.39 -16.12 -24.63
CA ASN A 366 -5.57 -16.92 -25.55
C ASN A 366 -4.11 -17.03 -25.08
N ALA A 367 -3.73 -16.34 -24.01
CA ALA A 367 -2.38 -16.35 -23.48
C ALA A 367 -2.05 -17.70 -22.85
N GLY A 368 -0.91 -18.29 -23.21
CA GLY A 368 -0.44 -19.54 -22.61
C GLY A 368 -0.08 -19.42 -21.12
N LYS A 369 0.25 -18.21 -20.68
CA LYS A 369 0.53 -17.86 -19.26
C LYS A 369 -0.23 -16.56 -18.94
N PRO A 370 -1.51 -16.65 -18.52
CA PRO A 370 -2.33 -15.47 -18.28
C PRO A 370 -1.73 -14.57 -17.21
N PHE A 371 -1.89 -13.26 -17.38
CA PHE A 371 -1.45 -12.24 -16.44
C PHE A 371 -2.29 -12.26 -15.16
N ILE A 372 -3.60 -12.46 -15.31
CA ILE A 372 -4.57 -12.54 -14.22
C ILE A 372 -5.09 -13.97 -14.09
N ALA A 373 -4.96 -14.56 -12.89
CA ALA A 373 -5.55 -15.87 -12.61
C ALA A 373 -7.08 -15.75 -12.47
N PHE A 374 -7.82 -15.88 -13.58
CA PHE A 374 -9.28 -15.77 -13.60
C PHE A 374 -9.99 -16.74 -12.66
N SER A 375 -9.40 -17.91 -12.39
CA SER A 375 -9.94 -18.89 -11.44
C SER A 375 -10.08 -18.31 -10.03
N LEU A 376 -9.15 -17.45 -9.62
CA LEU A 376 -9.20 -16.75 -8.32
C LEU A 376 -10.29 -15.67 -8.31
N LEU A 377 -10.43 -14.90 -9.40
CA LEU A 377 -11.49 -13.89 -9.52
C LEU A 377 -12.89 -14.47 -9.49
N CYS A 378 -13.09 -15.72 -9.93
CA CYS A 378 -14.39 -16.40 -9.87
C CYS A 378 -14.81 -16.77 -8.44
N SER A 379 -13.90 -16.73 -7.45
CA SER A 379 -14.27 -16.95 -6.06
C SER A 379 -15.02 -15.74 -5.50
N ARG A 380 -16.16 -15.97 -4.83
CA ARG A 380 -17.02 -14.89 -4.29
C ARG A 380 -16.28 -13.97 -3.32
N ASN A 381 -15.39 -14.52 -2.50
CA ASN A 381 -14.64 -13.74 -1.52
C ASN A 381 -13.61 -12.86 -2.20
N VAL A 382 -12.87 -13.37 -3.21
CA VAL A 382 -11.87 -12.57 -3.94
C VAL A 382 -12.56 -11.51 -4.79
N ALA A 383 -13.60 -11.87 -5.53
CA ALA A 383 -14.37 -10.90 -6.32
C ALA A 383 -14.99 -9.79 -5.47
N GLY A 384 -15.62 -10.17 -4.34
CA GLY A 384 -16.19 -9.22 -3.41
C GLY A 384 -15.12 -8.36 -2.71
N ALA A 385 -13.94 -8.90 -2.39
CA ALA A 385 -12.82 -8.14 -1.83
C ALA A 385 -12.25 -7.14 -2.85
N CYS A 386 -12.07 -7.55 -4.10
CA CYS A 386 -11.63 -6.66 -5.17
C CYS A 386 -12.64 -5.53 -5.44
N LEU A 387 -13.94 -5.84 -5.42
CA LEU A 387 -14.98 -4.84 -5.57
C LEU A 387 -15.00 -3.87 -4.39
N LEU A 388 -14.86 -4.37 -3.15
CA LEU A 388 -14.79 -3.55 -1.94
C LEU A 388 -13.57 -2.63 -1.98
N SER A 389 -12.39 -3.17 -2.27
CA SER A 389 -11.16 -2.40 -2.39
C SER A 389 -11.30 -1.30 -3.44
N MET A 390 -11.79 -1.65 -4.63
CA MET A 390 -12.01 -0.69 -5.69
C MET A 390 -12.95 0.44 -5.25
N THR A 391 -14.09 0.13 -4.62
CA THR A 391 -15.08 1.13 -4.20
C THR A 391 -14.58 2.03 -3.06
N ILE A 392 -13.90 1.48 -2.04
CA ILE A 392 -13.27 2.27 -0.96
C ILE A 392 -12.30 3.29 -1.53
N PHE A 393 -11.41 2.84 -2.43
CA PHE A 393 -10.38 3.72 -2.99
C PHE A 393 -10.95 4.72 -4.01
N VAL A 394 -12.01 4.36 -4.76
CA VAL A 394 -12.77 5.36 -5.56
C VAL A 394 -13.35 6.44 -4.66
N ALA A 395 -14.02 6.05 -3.57
CA ALA A 395 -14.64 6.99 -2.65
C ALA A 395 -13.62 7.92 -1.99
N TYR A 396 -12.46 7.39 -1.58
CA TYR A 396 -11.39 8.16 -0.95
C TYR A 396 -10.74 9.13 -1.94
N PHE A 397 -10.25 8.65 -3.07
CA PHE A 397 -9.54 9.49 -4.05
C PHE A 397 -10.45 10.45 -4.82
N ALA A 398 -11.78 10.30 -4.74
CA ALA A 398 -12.71 11.25 -5.31
C ALA A 398 -12.58 12.66 -4.71
N TRP A 399 -12.15 12.81 -3.45
CA TRP A 399 -12.02 14.11 -2.77
C TRP A 399 -10.61 14.39 -2.23
N ASP A 400 -9.74 13.39 -2.08
CA ASP A 400 -8.44 13.52 -1.43
C ASP A 400 -7.45 14.38 -2.25
N GLY A 401 -7.49 14.31 -3.58
CA GLY A 401 -6.52 14.98 -4.47
C GLY A 401 -6.39 16.50 -4.27
N TYR A 402 -7.45 17.16 -3.84
CA TYR A 402 -7.48 18.60 -3.55
C TYR A 402 -7.71 18.93 -2.07
N TYR A 403 -7.62 17.93 -1.19
CA TYR A 403 -7.94 18.10 0.21
C TYR A 403 -6.97 19.02 0.95
N THR A 404 -5.68 18.84 0.76
CA THR A 404 -4.66 19.69 1.38
C THR A 404 -4.75 21.13 0.88
N SER A 405 -5.07 21.34 -0.40
CA SER A 405 -5.34 22.68 -0.97
C SER A 405 -6.59 23.30 -0.37
N TYR A 406 -7.66 22.52 -0.19
CA TYR A 406 -8.89 22.96 0.50
C TYR A 406 -8.60 23.42 1.93
N LEU A 407 -7.83 22.68 2.71
CA LEU A 407 -7.47 23.03 4.08
C LEU A 407 -6.71 24.36 4.15
N GLN A 408 -5.81 24.62 3.22
CA GLN A 408 -5.04 25.87 3.15
C GLN A 408 -5.87 27.04 2.66
N VAL A 409 -6.68 26.84 1.61
CA VAL A 409 -7.46 27.91 0.98
C VAL A 409 -8.66 28.30 1.85
N VAL A 410 -9.39 27.35 2.39
CA VAL A 410 -10.66 27.60 3.10
C VAL A 410 -10.43 27.91 4.58
N HIS A 411 -9.56 27.13 5.24
CA HIS A 411 -9.30 27.30 6.68
C HIS A 411 -8.05 28.13 6.98
N GLY A 412 -7.28 28.54 5.96
CA GLY A 412 -6.08 29.36 6.14
C GLY A 412 -4.95 28.64 6.86
N LEU A 413 -4.93 27.30 6.82
CA LEU A 413 -3.91 26.49 7.50
C LEU A 413 -2.57 26.56 6.78
N SER A 414 -1.49 26.45 7.55
CA SER A 414 -0.15 26.29 7.00
C SER A 414 0.01 24.95 6.27
N ILE A 415 1.06 24.84 5.45
CA ILE A 415 1.41 23.60 4.73
C ILE A 415 1.55 22.43 5.72
N THR A 416 2.20 22.70 6.86
CA THR A 416 2.43 21.70 7.90
C THR A 416 1.13 21.23 8.54
N GLU A 417 0.24 22.16 8.94
CA GLU A 417 -1.04 21.83 9.55
C GLU A 417 -1.97 21.09 8.58
N ALA A 418 -2.07 21.58 7.34
CA ALA A 418 -2.85 20.94 6.29
C ALA A 418 -2.32 19.53 5.96
N GLY A 419 -0.99 19.37 5.93
CA GLY A 419 -0.34 18.08 5.74
C GLY A 419 -0.61 17.09 6.87
N LEU A 420 -0.53 17.54 8.13
CA LEU A 420 -0.83 16.70 9.29
C LEU A 420 -2.29 16.24 9.32
N ILE A 421 -3.22 17.16 9.04
CA ILE A 421 -4.66 16.84 8.98
C ILE A 421 -4.95 15.90 7.81
N GLY A 422 -4.29 16.10 6.66
CA GLY A 422 -4.39 15.20 5.50
C GLY A 422 -3.96 13.77 5.80
N GLN A 423 -3.07 13.57 6.77
CA GLN A 423 -2.53 12.26 7.13
C GLN A 423 -3.25 11.56 8.30
N ILE A 424 -4.34 12.11 8.82
CA ILE A 424 -5.12 11.50 9.93
C ILE A 424 -5.56 10.09 9.56
N TYR A 425 -5.99 9.86 8.31
CA TYR A 425 -6.36 8.53 7.84
C TYR A 425 -5.18 7.54 7.92
N SER A 426 -4.02 7.91 7.48
CA SER A 426 -2.82 7.07 7.45
C SER A 426 -2.33 6.69 8.86
N ILE A 427 -2.25 7.70 9.76
CA ILE A 427 -1.86 7.48 11.17
C ILE A 427 -2.89 6.63 11.89
N GLY A 428 -4.14 7.04 11.79
CA GLY A 428 -5.24 6.38 12.48
C GLY A 428 -5.44 4.94 12.01
N SER A 429 -5.29 4.64 10.71
CA SER A 429 -5.39 3.29 10.17
C SER A 429 -4.29 2.38 10.72
N SER A 430 -3.08 2.89 10.89
CA SER A 430 -1.97 2.12 11.47
C SER A 430 -2.23 1.75 12.93
N ILE A 431 -2.78 2.67 13.72
CA ILE A 431 -3.13 2.42 15.14
C ILE A 431 -4.37 1.53 15.24
N TRP A 432 -5.43 1.88 14.51
CA TRP A 432 -6.69 1.14 14.55
C TRP A 432 -6.57 -0.27 13.98
N GLY A 433 -5.66 -0.47 13.01
CA GLY A 433 -5.35 -1.78 12.45
C GLY A 433 -4.92 -2.81 13.49
N LEU A 434 -4.19 -2.40 14.55
CA LEU A 434 -3.83 -3.29 15.67
C LEU A 434 -5.06 -3.75 16.44
N VAL A 435 -6.03 -2.84 16.66
CA VAL A 435 -7.29 -3.15 17.33
C VAL A 435 -8.11 -4.13 16.50
N VAL A 436 -8.23 -3.88 15.19
CA VAL A 436 -8.94 -4.77 14.25
C VAL A 436 -8.30 -6.15 14.21
N GLY A 437 -6.97 -6.21 14.11
CA GLY A 437 -6.22 -7.47 14.15
C GLY A 437 -6.49 -8.27 15.45
N TYR A 438 -6.51 -7.60 16.60
CA TYR A 438 -6.86 -8.21 17.87
C TYR A 438 -8.30 -8.73 17.88
N LEU A 439 -9.27 -7.94 17.38
CA LEU A 439 -10.67 -8.33 17.31
C LEU A 439 -10.90 -9.54 16.39
N ILE A 440 -10.23 -9.59 15.23
CA ILE A 440 -10.28 -10.74 14.31
C ILE A 440 -9.70 -11.98 15.01
N ARG A 441 -8.55 -11.85 15.68
CA ARG A 441 -7.93 -12.97 16.41
C ARG A 441 -8.85 -13.52 17.50
N ARG A 442 -9.58 -12.66 18.20
CA ARG A 442 -10.49 -13.06 19.29
C ARG A 442 -11.78 -13.68 18.78
N SER A 443 -12.33 -13.17 17.68
CA SER A 443 -13.62 -13.62 17.12
C SER A 443 -13.49 -14.78 16.14
N ASP A 444 -12.29 -15.06 15.64
CA ASP A 444 -12.00 -16.05 14.58
C ASP A 444 -12.79 -15.82 13.28
N ARG A 445 -13.37 -14.62 13.12
CA ARG A 445 -14.20 -14.24 11.98
C ARG A 445 -13.96 -12.78 11.61
N PHE A 446 -13.99 -12.46 10.30
CA PHE A 446 -13.75 -11.10 9.79
C PHE A 446 -15.02 -10.43 9.23
N LYS A 447 -16.01 -11.21 8.73
CA LYS A 447 -17.18 -10.67 8.04
C LYS A 447 -18.04 -9.78 8.94
N TRP A 448 -18.26 -10.14 10.18
CA TRP A 448 -19.07 -9.35 11.12
C TRP A 448 -18.46 -7.98 11.41
N LEU A 449 -17.11 -7.90 11.48
CA LEU A 449 -16.39 -6.64 11.64
C LEU A 449 -16.55 -5.74 10.41
N ALA A 450 -16.46 -6.32 9.20
CA ALA A 450 -16.71 -5.58 7.97
C ALA A 450 -18.14 -5.03 7.93
N VAL A 451 -19.15 -5.85 8.28
CA VAL A 451 -20.56 -5.41 8.35
C VAL A 451 -20.76 -4.29 9.38
N ALA A 452 -20.09 -4.37 10.54
CA ALA A 452 -20.16 -3.33 11.58
C ALA A 452 -19.42 -2.03 11.16
N ALA A 453 -18.36 -2.13 10.33
CA ALA A 453 -17.59 -1.00 9.85
C ALA A 453 -18.28 -0.22 8.73
N LEU A 454 -19.11 -0.87 7.90
CA LEU A 454 -19.82 -0.23 6.79
C LEU A 454 -20.59 1.03 7.20
N PRO A 455 -21.51 0.99 8.18
CA PRO A 455 -22.26 2.18 8.58
C PRO A 455 -21.34 3.28 9.10
N VAL A 456 -20.25 2.94 9.81
CA VAL A 456 -19.29 3.92 10.33
C VAL A 456 -18.59 4.64 9.18
N HIS A 457 -18.14 3.90 8.16
CA HIS A 457 -17.49 4.45 6.97
C HIS A 457 -18.45 5.34 6.17
N ILE A 458 -19.65 4.86 5.86
CA ILE A 458 -20.66 5.59 5.09
C ILE A 458 -21.12 6.85 5.83
N ILE A 459 -21.38 6.77 7.15
CA ILE A 459 -21.73 7.93 7.97
C ILE A 459 -20.60 8.94 8.00
N GLY A 460 -19.34 8.49 8.13
CA GLY A 460 -18.17 9.37 8.07
C GLY A 460 -18.10 10.16 6.76
N GLY A 461 -18.33 9.50 5.62
CA GLY A 461 -18.42 10.13 4.30
C GLY A 461 -19.61 11.10 4.18
N ALA A 462 -20.79 10.70 4.65
CA ALA A 462 -22.00 11.54 4.63
C ALA A 462 -21.83 12.80 5.49
N LEU A 463 -21.23 12.68 6.68
CA LEU A 463 -20.96 13.82 7.56
C LEU A 463 -19.94 14.80 6.94
N MET A 464 -19.00 14.33 6.11
CA MET A 464 -18.09 15.19 5.36
C MET A 464 -18.85 16.16 4.45
N ILE A 465 -19.99 15.77 3.87
CA ILE A 465 -20.81 16.63 3.01
C ILE A 465 -21.32 17.84 3.80
N PHE A 466 -21.70 17.63 5.07
CA PHE A 466 -22.25 18.68 5.93
C PHE A 466 -21.17 19.53 6.59
N PHE A 467 -20.06 18.93 7.03
CA PHE A 467 -19.06 19.63 7.82
C PHE A 467 -17.90 20.19 7.00
N ARG A 468 -17.74 19.82 5.72
CA ARG A 468 -16.72 20.38 4.85
C ARG A 468 -17.23 21.69 4.20
N ARG A 469 -17.56 22.64 5.04
CA ARG A 469 -18.05 23.99 4.66
C ARG A 469 -17.16 25.06 5.27
N PRO A 470 -17.09 26.28 4.66
CA PRO A 470 -16.26 27.38 5.15
C PRO A 470 -16.57 27.81 6.58
N ASP A 471 -17.85 27.78 6.96
CA ASP A 471 -18.34 28.26 8.26
C ASP A 471 -18.18 27.23 9.38
N THR A 472 -17.70 26.03 9.04
CA THR A 472 -17.59 24.92 10.01
C THR A 472 -16.20 24.90 10.63
N HIS A 473 -16.14 24.75 11.96
CA HIS A 473 -14.86 24.62 12.65
C HIS A 473 -14.13 23.34 12.22
N ILE A 474 -12.83 23.44 12.00
CA ILE A 474 -11.98 22.35 11.47
C ILE A 474 -12.06 21.04 12.28
N ILE A 475 -12.39 21.12 13.59
CA ILE A 475 -12.52 19.96 14.45
C ILE A 475 -13.55 18.95 13.94
N TRP A 476 -14.63 19.42 13.33
CA TRP A 476 -15.68 18.55 12.77
C TRP A 476 -15.18 17.78 11.54
N VAL A 477 -14.35 18.42 10.71
CA VAL A 477 -13.71 17.79 9.57
C VAL A 477 -12.74 16.70 10.06
N ILE A 478 -11.98 16.98 11.13
CA ILE A 478 -11.09 16.00 11.77
C ILE A 478 -11.89 14.81 12.33
N MET A 479 -13.02 15.06 13.01
CA MET A 479 -13.89 13.99 13.53
C MET A 479 -14.42 13.09 12.41
N CYS A 480 -14.82 13.68 11.27
CA CYS A 480 -15.23 12.90 10.10
C CYS A 480 -14.08 12.03 9.56
N GLN A 481 -12.84 12.56 9.52
CA GLN A 481 -11.65 11.79 9.14
C GLN A 481 -11.40 10.61 10.07
N VAL A 482 -11.59 10.79 11.38
CA VAL A 482 -11.46 9.70 12.37
C VAL A 482 -12.51 8.61 12.10
N LEU A 483 -13.76 8.96 11.83
CA LEU A 483 -14.81 7.98 11.49
C LEU A 483 -14.48 7.22 10.20
N LEU A 484 -14.05 7.94 9.15
CA LEU A 484 -13.60 7.32 7.90
C LEU A 484 -12.40 6.39 8.13
N THR A 485 -11.48 6.76 9.02
CA THR A 485 -10.33 5.94 9.39
C THR A 485 -10.77 4.64 10.08
N VAL A 486 -11.63 4.73 11.07
CA VAL A 486 -12.14 3.56 11.82
C VAL A 486 -12.89 2.60 10.88
N GLY A 487 -13.81 3.12 10.08
CA GLY A 487 -14.58 2.33 9.13
C GLY A 487 -13.70 1.77 8.01
N GLY A 488 -13.00 2.63 7.28
CA GLY A 488 -12.22 2.27 6.10
C GLY A 488 -11.07 1.32 6.41
N SER A 489 -10.28 1.55 7.47
CA SER A 489 -9.18 0.64 7.80
C SER A 489 -9.67 -0.74 8.26
N THR A 490 -10.83 -0.81 8.94
CA THR A 490 -11.46 -2.09 9.27
C THR A 490 -11.84 -2.86 8.00
N LEU A 491 -12.43 -2.20 7.01
CA LEU A 491 -12.82 -2.80 5.74
C LEU A 491 -11.61 -3.29 4.96
N VAL A 492 -10.52 -2.49 4.86
CA VAL A 492 -9.28 -2.85 4.16
C VAL A 492 -8.60 -4.08 4.78
N ILE A 493 -8.59 -4.19 6.12
CA ILE A 493 -8.02 -5.37 6.77
C ILE A 493 -8.92 -6.59 6.54
N CYS A 494 -10.24 -6.42 6.62
CA CYS A 494 -11.19 -7.52 6.40
C CYS A 494 -11.16 -8.04 4.95
N GLU A 495 -10.98 -7.17 3.93
CA GLU A 495 -10.86 -7.61 2.53
C GLU A 495 -9.61 -8.45 2.31
N SER A 496 -8.48 -8.04 2.91
CA SER A 496 -7.23 -8.80 2.86
C SER A 496 -7.40 -10.18 3.51
N MET A 497 -8.10 -10.26 4.65
CA MET A 497 -8.43 -11.53 5.30
C MET A 497 -9.37 -12.39 4.46
N ALA A 498 -10.37 -11.78 3.78
CA ALA A 498 -11.30 -12.50 2.91
C ALA A 498 -10.60 -13.17 1.72
N VAL A 499 -9.59 -12.51 1.16
CA VAL A 499 -8.74 -13.06 0.09
C VAL A 499 -7.87 -14.19 0.60
N MET A 500 -7.14 -13.96 1.71
CA MET A 500 -6.22 -14.96 2.28
C MET A 500 -6.94 -16.21 2.81
N ALA A 501 -8.18 -16.09 3.28
CA ALA A 501 -8.95 -17.22 3.81
C ALA A 501 -9.36 -18.25 2.75
N VAL A 502 -9.41 -17.86 1.47
CA VAL A 502 -9.86 -18.72 0.34
C VAL A 502 -8.70 -19.17 -0.53
N ALA A 503 -7.64 -18.37 -0.63
CA ALA A 503 -6.48 -18.69 -1.46
C ALA A 503 -5.68 -19.86 -0.88
N ARG A 504 -5.28 -20.84 -1.71
CA ARG A 504 -4.32 -21.86 -1.32
C ARG A 504 -2.98 -21.20 -1.01
N HIS A 505 -2.16 -21.82 -0.19
CA HIS A 505 -0.88 -21.24 0.24
C HIS A 505 0.00 -20.77 -0.94
N ALA A 506 0.05 -21.54 -2.01
CA ALA A 506 0.78 -21.20 -3.23
C ALA A 506 0.15 -20.03 -4.04
N GLU A 507 -1.13 -19.75 -3.83
CA GLU A 507 -1.89 -18.75 -4.59
C GLU A 507 -2.08 -17.42 -3.84
N ILE A 508 -1.70 -17.35 -2.55
CA ILE A 508 -1.90 -16.16 -1.70
C ILE A 508 -1.23 -14.93 -2.33
N ALA A 509 0.00 -15.05 -2.80
CA ALA A 509 0.73 -13.94 -3.41
C ALA A 509 0.00 -13.41 -4.66
N SER A 510 -0.46 -14.30 -5.53
CA SER A 510 -1.21 -13.94 -6.74
C SER A 510 -2.56 -13.30 -6.40
N ALA A 511 -3.28 -13.83 -5.41
CA ALA A 511 -4.56 -13.29 -4.97
C ALA A 511 -4.41 -11.89 -4.36
N MET A 512 -3.38 -11.67 -3.54
CA MET A 512 -3.06 -10.33 -2.99
C MET A 512 -2.62 -9.34 -4.06
N ALA A 513 -1.93 -9.80 -5.11
CA ALA A 513 -1.56 -8.96 -6.24
C ALA A 513 -2.80 -8.52 -7.06
N ILE A 514 -3.78 -9.41 -7.25
CA ILE A 514 -5.07 -9.08 -7.88
C ILE A 514 -5.84 -8.05 -7.03
N LEU A 515 -5.88 -8.23 -5.70
CA LEU A 515 -6.48 -7.25 -4.79
C LEU A 515 -5.79 -5.88 -4.92
N SER A 516 -4.45 -5.86 -4.92
CA SER A 516 -3.68 -4.62 -5.11
C SER A 516 -3.98 -3.95 -6.46
N LEU A 517 -4.12 -4.73 -7.53
CA LEU A 517 -4.50 -4.19 -8.84
C LEU A 517 -5.87 -3.51 -8.79
N ALA A 518 -6.88 -4.14 -8.14
CA ALA A 518 -8.19 -3.54 -7.93
C ALA A 518 -8.12 -2.23 -7.13
N THR A 519 -7.29 -2.18 -6.08
CA THR A 519 -6.97 -0.98 -5.29
C THR A 519 -6.46 0.16 -6.16
N TYR A 520 -5.46 -0.09 -7.00
CA TYR A 520 -4.87 0.92 -7.86
C TYR A 520 -5.83 1.40 -8.97
N ILE A 521 -6.63 0.51 -9.53
CA ILE A 521 -7.68 0.88 -10.49
C ILE A 521 -8.72 1.76 -9.80
N GLY A 522 -9.16 1.39 -8.58
CA GLY A 522 -10.07 2.22 -7.78
C GLY A 522 -9.51 3.61 -7.50
N SER A 523 -8.24 3.69 -7.12
CA SER A 523 -7.54 4.97 -6.90
C SER A 523 -7.51 5.84 -8.16
N ALA A 524 -7.22 5.24 -9.31
CA ALA A 524 -7.21 5.95 -10.59
C ALA A 524 -8.62 6.43 -10.99
N MET A 525 -9.66 5.61 -10.79
CA MET A 525 -11.06 5.99 -11.03
C MET A 525 -11.49 7.15 -10.11
N GLY A 526 -11.15 7.09 -8.82
CA GLY A 526 -11.43 8.16 -7.87
C GLY A 526 -10.75 9.47 -8.26
N SER A 527 -9.47 9.41 -8.65
CA SER A 527 -8.74 10.57 -9.15
C SER A 527 -9.37 11.16 -10.43
N SER A 528 -9.87 10.30 -11.33
CA SER A 528 -10.58 10.73 -12.54
C SER A 528 -11.85 11.50 -12.21
N LEU A 529 -12.67 10.98 -11.27
CA LEU A 529 -13.86 11.67 -10.77
C LEU A 529 -13.52 13.00 -10.10
N SER A 530 -12.46 13.04 -9.28
CA SER A 530 -11.95 14.25 -8.65
C SER A 530 -11.61 15.32 -9.68
N GLY A 531 -10.84 14.97 -10.72
CA GLY A 531 -10.47 15.86 -11.81
C GLY A 531 -11.67 16.36 -12.62
N ALA A 532 -12.60 15.46 -12.97
CA ALA A 532 -13.82 15.81 -13.70
C ALA A 532 -14.69 16.83 -12.93
N ILE A 533 -14.91 16.59 -11.63
CA ILE A 533 -15.69 17.47 -10.77
C ILE A 533 -14.99 18.82 -10.58
N TRP A 534 -13.68 18.80 -10.36
CA TRP A 534 -12.89 20.03 -10.19
C TRP A 534 -12.94 20.91 -11.41
N ASN A 535 -12.60 20.37 -12.58
CA ASN A 535 -12.52 21.11 -13.82
C ASN A 535 -13.89 21.59 -14.35
N SER A 536 -14.98 20.91 -13.98
CA SER A 536 -16.33 21.34 -14.33
C SER A 536 -16.94 22.34 -13.33
N THR A 537 -16.50 22.33 -12.07
CA THR A 537 -17.17 23.11 -11.00
C THR A 537 -16.40 24.37 -10.64
N LEU A 538 -15.07 24.29 -10.43
CA LEU A 538 -14.31 25.42 -9.90
C LEU A 538 -14.28 26.62 -10.86
N PRO A 539 -13.95 26.48 -12.17
CA PRO A 539 -13.90 27.61 -13.06
C PRO A 539 -15.28 28.28 -13.24
N GLY A 540 -16.35 27.50 -13.36
CA GLY A 540 -17.71 28.01 -13.48
C GLY A 540 -18.16 28.75 -12.22
N ALA A 541 -17.86 28.22 -11.03
CA ALA A 541 -18.17 28.88 -9.77
C ALA A 541 -17.38 30.19 -9.58
N LEU A 542 -16.10 30.22 -10.00
CA LEU A 542 -15.30 31.45 -9.96
C LEU A 542 -15.84 32.52 -10.91
N ALA A 543 -16.25 32.15 -12.13
CA ALA A 543 -16.84 33.07 -13.09
C ALA A 543 -18.19 33.62 -12.62
N GLU A 544 -19.00 32.82 -11.93
CA GLU A 544 -20.27 33.23 -11.33
C GLU A 544 -20.07 34.22 -10.17
N LEU A 545 -19.05 34.01 -9.33
CA LEU A 545 -18.79 34.80 -8.11
C LEU A 545 -17.90 36.03 -8.34
N LEU A 546 -17.15 36.06 -9.44
CA LEU A 546 -16.23 37.14 -9.80
C LEU A 546 -16.46 37.58 -11.26
N PRO A 547 -17.65 38.13 -11.59
CA PRO A 547 -18.02 38.48 -12.96
C PRO A 547 -17.17 39.64 -13.52
N ASP A 548 -16.58 40.47 -12.65
CA ASP A 548 -15.79 41.62 -13.04
C ASP A 548 -14.35 41.28 -13.48
N LEU A 549 -13.90 40.02 -13.24
CA LEU A 549 -12.55 39.60 -13.59
C LEU A 549 -12.48 39.05 -15.02
N ASN A 550 -11.36 39.35 -15.68
CA ASN A 550 -11.08 38.84 -17.03
C ASN A 550 -11.00 37.29 -16.99
N PRO A 551 -11.57 36.58 -17.98
CA PRO A 551 -11.49 35.10 -18.10
C PRO A 551 -10.06 34.55 -18.00
N VAL A 552 -9.05 35.30 -18.49
CA VAL A 552 -7.64 34.90 -18.37
C VAL A 552 -7.18 34.89 -16.92
N GLU A 553 -7.56 35.90 -16.15
CA GLU A 553 -7.22 36.00 -14.73
C GLU A 553 -7.95 34.95 -13.88
N LEU A 554 -9.22 34.68 -14.19
CA LEU A 554 -9.98 33.57 -13.59
C LEU A 554 -9.30 32.22 -13.85
N GLY A 555 -8.80 32.01 -15.07
CA GLY A 555 -8.02 30.82 -15.41
C GLY A 555 -6.73 30.70 -14.59
N HIS A 556 -6.00 31.78 -14.39
CA HIS A 556 -4.81 31.80 -13.53
C HIS A 556 -5.16 31.54 -12.06
N ILE A 557 -6.25 32.11 -11.55
CA ILE A 557 -6.70 31.81 -10.19
C ILE A 557 -7.07 30.32 -10.06
N ALA A 558 -7.76 29.74 -11.03
CA ALA A 558 -8.17 28.34 -10.98
C ALA A 558 -6.98 27.36 -11.03
N SER A 559 -5.87 27.74 -11.70
CA SER A 559 -4.73 26.86 -11.98
C SER A 559 -3.52 27.04 -11.07
N ASP A 560 -3.53 28.03 -10.16
CA ASP A 560 -2.38 28.35 -9.32
C ASP A 560 -2.79 28.54 -7.84
N LEU A 561 -2.40 27.56 -7.00
CA LEU A 561 -2.65 27.59 -5.55
C LEU A 561 -1.94 28.78 -4.86
N LYS A 562 -0.72 29.15 -5.30
CA LYS A 562 0.01 30.29 -4.72
C LYS A 562 -0.73 31.59 -4.97
N LYS A 563 -1.29 31.76 -6.17
CA LYS A 563 -2.12 32.90 -6.52
C LYS A 563 -3.39 32.98 -5.66
N GLN A 564 -4.06 31.84 -5.44
CA GLN A 564 -5.24 31.75 -4.56
C GLN A 564 -4.91 32.15 -3.12
N LEU A 565 -3.76 31.70 -2.60
CA LEU A 565 -3.28 32.00 -1.24
C LEU A 565 -2.78 33.46 -1.08
N SER A 566 -2.41 34.15 -2.17
CA SER A 566 -1.93 35.53 -2.13
C SER A 566 -3.02 36.53 -1.77
N TYR A 567 -4.28 36.19 -1.97
CA TYR A 567 -5.40 37.06 -1.58
C TYR A 567 -5.62 36.99 -0.07
N PRO A 568 -5.70 38.14 0.64
CA PRO A 568 -5.90 38.18 2.09
C PRO A 568 -7.23 37.52 2.50
N MET A 569 -7.24 36.81 3.64
CA MET A 569 -8.46 36.30 4.24
C MET A 569 -9.44 37.49 4.52
N GLY A 570 -10.72 37.28 4.14
CA GLY A 570 -11.76 38.33 4.27
C GLY A 570 -11.89 39.27 3.06
N SER A 571 -10.99 39.20 2.06
CA SER A 571 -11.20 39.93 0.80
C SER A 571 -12.33 39.30 -0.03
N ALA A 572 -13.03 40.09 -0.84
CA ALA A 572 -14.11 39.62 -1.69
C ALA A 572 -13.67 38.51 -2.62
N THR A 573 -12.49 38.66 -3.25
CA THR A 573 -11.88 37.63 -4.12
C THR A 573 -11.58 36.36 -3.35
N ARG A 574 -11.00 36.45 -2.13
CA ARG A 574 -10.74 35.26 -1.32
C ARG A 574 -12.01 34.56 -0.89
N SER A 575 -13.06 35.28 -0.50
CA SER A 575 -14.36 34.73 -0.14
C SER A 575 -15.03 34.00 -1.31
N ALA A 576 -14.91 34.52 -2.53
CA ALA A 576 -15.37 33.88 -3.74
C ALA A 576 -14.59 32.55 -4.01
N ILE A 577 -13.27 32.58 -3.88
CA ILE A 577 -12.42 31.36 -4.03
C ILE A 577 -12.82 30.32 -2.99
N ILE A 578 -13.00 30.68 -1.71
CA ILE A 578 -13.41 29.80 -0.62
C ILE A 578 -14.76 29.14 -0.96
N THR A 579 -15.74 29.92 -1.44
CA THR A 579 -17.06 29.41 -1.82
C THR A 579 -16.99 28.44 -3.01
N ALA A 580 -16.16 28.75 -4.02
CA ALA A 580 -15.94 27.88 -5.18
C ALA A 580 -15.28 26.54 -4.77
N TYR A 581 -14.30 26.58 -3.85
CA TYR A 581 -13.69 25.36 -3.27
C TYR A 581 -14.70 24.53 -2.51
N ALA A 582 -15.50 25.14 -1.64
CA ALA A 582 -16.52 24.44 -0.86
C ALA A 582 -17.55 23.76 -1.77
N LYS A 583 -18.02 24.43 -2.84
CA LYS A 583 -18.94 23.88 -3.84
C LYS A 583 -18.33 22.67 -4.57
N SER A 584 -17.06 22.74 -4.94
CA SER A 584 -16.33 21.66 -5.60
C SER A 584 -16.13 20.46 -4.67
N GLN A 585 -15.66 20.69 -3.45
CA GLN A 585 -15.42 19.64 -2.46
C GLN A 585 -16.71 18.97 -1.99
N ALA A 586 -17.80 19.70 -1.82
CA ALA A 586 -19.10 19.13 -1.48
C ALA A 586 -19.57 18.13 -2.55
N ARG A 587 -19.44 18.48 -3.84
CA ARG A 587 -19.77 17.56 -4.95
C ARG A 587 -18.91 16.30 -4.94
N MET A 588 -17.61 16.44 -4.68
CA MET A 588 -16.68 15.30 -4.56
C MET A 588 -17.06 14.39 -3.39
N CYS A 589 -17.39 14.93 -2.23
CA CYS A 589 -17.85 14.16 -1.07
C CYS A 589 -19.18 13.44 -1.34
N ILE A 590 -20.12 14.09 -2.04
CA ILE A 590 -21.38 13.46 -2.45
C ILE A 590 -21.10 12.24 -3.32
N VAL A 591 -20.29 12.40 -4.37
CA VAL A 591 -19.96 11.28 -5.29
C VAL A 591 -19.22 10.17 -4.54
N GLY A 592 -18.22 10.50 -3.70
CA GLY A 592 -17.51 9.53 -2.88
C GLY A 592 -18.45 8.74 -1.96
N THR A 593 -19.38 9.43 -1.27
CA THR A 593 -20.35 8.79 -0.38
C THR A 593 -21.35 7.91 -1.15
N LEU A 594 -21.79 8.31 -2.35
CA LEU A 594 -22.66 7.48 -3.19
C LEU A 594 -21.95 6.19 -3.64
N VAL A 595 -20.68 6.27 -3.97
CA VAL A 595 -19.87 5.08 -4.33
C VAL A 595 -19.70 4.16 -3.12
N SER A 596 -19.52 4.72 -1.90
CA SER A 596 -19.42 3.90 -0.67
C SER A 596 -20.67 3.03 -0.41
N LEU A 597 -21.82 3.37 -0.94
CA LEU A 597 -23.02 2.51 -0.84
C LEU A 597 -22.84 1.16 -1.55
N LEU A 598 -22.00 1.09 -2.59
CA LEU A 598 -21.68 -0.16 -3.30
C LEU A 598 -20.87 -1.13 -2.42
N GLU A 599 -20.16 -0.63 -1.40
CA GLU A 599 -19.41 -1.43 -0.43
C GLU A 599 -20.32 -2.43 0.30
N ILE A 600 -21.60 -2.05 0.53
CA ILE A 600 -22.60 -2.93 1.15
C ILE A 600 -22.76 -4.20 0.31
N GLY A 601 -22.97 -4.05 -1.00
CA GLY A 601 -23.09 -5.17 -1.92
C GLY A 601 -21.83 -6.04 -1.95
N ALA A 602 -20.66 -5.42 -1.97
CA ALA A 602 -19.37 -6.11 -1.99
C ALA A 602 -19.17 -7.00 -0.75
N VAL A 603 -19.47 -6.50 0.45
CA VAL A 603 -19.34 -7.27 1.71
C VAL A 603 -20.41 -8.36 1.83
N LEU A 604 -21.62 -8.11 1.34
CA LEU A 604 -22.71 -9.11 1.40
C LEU A 604 -22.42 -10.36 0.55
N VAL A 605 -21.69 -10.20 -0.56
CA VAL A 605 -21.26 -11.31 -1.44
C VAL A 605 -20.32 -12.28 -0.72
N TRP A 606 -19.57 -11.85 0.31
CA TRP A 606 -18.62 -12.70 1.02
C TRP A 606 -19.30 -13.86 1.73
N ARG A 607 -18.63 -15.02 1.74
CA ARG A 607 -18.99 -16.13 2.64
C ARG A 607 -18.29 -15.93 3.98
N ASP A 608 -19.03 -16.10 5.07
CA ASP A 608 -18.46 -16.12 6.42
C ASP A 608 -17.66 -17.41 6.61
N SER A 609 -16.36 -17.28 6.88
CA SER A 609 -15.47 -18.41 7.12
C SER A 609 -14.72 -18.22 8.44
N ARG A 610 -14.53 -19.33 9.19
CA ARG A 610 -13.68 -19.33 10.39
C ARG A 610 -12.23 -19.48 9.94
N LEU A 611 -11.37 -18.60 10.40
CA LEU A 611 -9.96 -18.59 10.03
C LEU A 611 -9.21 -19.81 10.59
N SER A 612 -9.60 -20.32 11.76
CA SER A 612 -9.03 -21.51 12.40
C SER A 612 -9.24 -22.82 11.60
N LEU A 613 -10.27 -22.87 10.75
CA LEU A 613 -10.57 -24.04 9.93
C LEU A 613 -9.76 -24.10 8.63
N SER A 614 -9.17 -23.00 8.20
CA SER A 614 -8.27 -22.98 7.05
C SER A 614 -6.88 -23.46 7.47
N LYS A 615 -6.64 -24.78 7.43
CA LYS A 615 -5.32 -25.40 7.67
C LYS A 615 -4.37 -25.03 6.53
N GLN A 616 -3.78 -23.84 6.58
CA GLN A 616 -2.81 -23.36 5.58
C GLN A 616 -1.36 -23.69 5.94
N VAL A 617 -1.08 -24.22 7.13
CA VAL A 617 0.28 -24.51 7.58
C VAL A 617 0.34 -25.89 8.22
N LYS A 618 1.13 -26.80 7.66
CA LYS A 618 1.61 -28.02 8.34
C LYS A 618 2.73 -27.56 9.30
N GLY A 619 2.42 -27.36 10.58
CA GLY A 619 3.37 -26.96 11.62
C GLY A 619 2.74 -26.12 12.71
N THR A 620 3.28 -26.20 13.92
CA THR A 620 2.80 -25.47 15.10
C THR A 620 2.92 -23.98 14.86
N VAL A 621 1.80 -23.30 14.62
CA VAL A 621 1.72 -21.84 14.49
C VAL A 621 1.23 -21.31 15.84
N LEU A 622 2.01 -20.38 16.44
CA LEU A 622 1.59 -19.60 17.60
C LEU A 622 0.64 -18.51 17.17
#